data_b5409e04651d8bf10e330b2224c1ae28
#
_entry.id   b5409e04651d8bf10e330b2224c1ae28
#
_cell.length_a   1.000
_cell.length_b   1.000
_cell.length_c   1.000
_cell.angle_alpha   90.00
_cell.angle_beta   90.00
_cell.angle_gamma   90.00
#
_symmetry.space_group_name_H-M   'P 1'
#
loop_
_entity.id
_entity.type
_entity.pdbx_description
1 polymer ?
#
loop_
_entity_poly.entity_id
_entity_poly.type
_entity_poly.pdbx_seq_one_letter_code
_entity_poly.pdbx_strand_id
1 'polypeptide(L)'
;MPRPIRVAAAGDVHCDETNRDELERAFAHVDGDVDAVLLAGDLTTYGELDQAALLAEIVRTLVTPVFAVLGNHDWHCKEVEQLSGALTDAGVRMVDRGFAIEDVDGSRLGVAGAKGFVGGFPDSQLPDFGEPLLRDVYAETTAEVDALDAGLAAIAGCDYRIALLHYAPTLTTLEGEPRGIWAFLGSDRLAEPILEHRPHVVLHGHAHAGAFEGAVGDVPVYNVAVPVLGSDFFVFELDAQGVRPA
;
A
#
# COMPACT_ATOMS: atom_id res chain seq x y z
N MET A 1 3.92 28.10 2.38
CA MET A 1 3.65 26.76 2.90
C MET A 1 3.00 25.97 1.77
N PRO A 2 3.32 24.68 1.59
CA PRO A 2 2.63 23.87 0.61
C PRO A 2 1.12 23.86 0.92
N ARG A 3 0.28 23.76 -0.10
CA ARG A 3 -1.16 23.63 0.11
C ARG A 3 -1.47 22.24 0.69
N PRO A 4 -2.51 22.09 1.50
CA PRO A 4 -2.99 20.76 1.89
C PRO A 4 -3.32 19.92 0.65
N ILE A 5 -3.05 18.64 0.71
CA ILE A 5 -3.42 17.66 -0.32
C ILE A 5 -4.42 16.64 0.23
N ARG A 6 -5.29 16.14 -0.64
CA ARG A 6 -6.26 15.11 -0.33
C ARG A 6 -5.89 13.84 -1.11
N VAL A 7 -5.83 12.71 -0.42
CA VAL A 7 -5.56 11.42 -1.03
C VAL A 7 -6.66 10.43 -0.68
N ALA A 8 -7.17 9.73 -1.68
CA ALA A 8 -8.07 8.59 -1.46
C ALA A 8 -7.23 7.31 -1.40
N ALA A 9 -7.50 6.45 -0.44
CA ALA A 9 -6.76 5.21 -0.27
C ALA A 9 -7.69 4.01 -0.07
N ALA A 10 -7.32 2.89 -0.68
CA ALA A 10 -7.94 1.59 -0.50
C ALA A 10 -6.90 0.49 -0.67
N GLY A 11 -7.07 -0.63 -0.02
CA GLY A 11 -6.36 -1.88 -0.27
C GLY A 11 -7.36 -3.01 -0.44
N ASP A 12 -6.91 -4.13 -1.00
CA ASP A 12 -7.75 -5.33 -1.09
C ASP A 12 -9.04 -5.08 -1.89
N VAL A 13 -8.91 -4.38 -3.01
CA VAL A 13 -10.02 -4.08 -3.92
C VAL A 13 -10.45 -5.30 -4.72
N HIS A 14 -9.57 -6.30 -4.84
CA HIS A 14 -9.84 -7.62 -5.44
C HIS A 14 -10.64 -7.51 -6.75
N CYS A 15 -10.15 -6.70 -7.69
CA CYS A 15 -10.81 -6.47 -8.96
C CYS A 15 -11.03 -7.77 -9.72
N ASP A 16 -12.28 -8.02 -10.07
CA ASP A 16 -12.69 -9.05 -11.01
C ASP A 16 -14.02 -8.66 -11.69
N GLU A 17 -14.52 -9.51 -12.59
CA GLU A 17 -15.75 -9.22 -13.34
C GLU A 17 -16.99 -9.09 -12.45
N THR A 18 -16.96 -9.65 -11.22
CA THR A 18 -18.13 -9.63 -10.33
C THR A 18 -18.32 -8.30 -9.61
N ASN A 19 -17.23 -7.53 -9.41
CA ASN A 19 -17.27 -6.23 -8.73
C ASN A 19 -16.94 -5.04 -9.66
N ARG A 20 -16.85 -5.26 -10.98
CA ARG A 20 -16.51 -4.24 -11.97
C ARG A 20 -17.32 -2.95 -11.81
N ASP A 21 -18.66 -3.06 -11.85
CA ASP A 21 -19.56 -1.90 -11.77
C ASP A 21 -19.43 -1.15 -10.42
N GLU A 22 -19.06 -1.85 -9.36
CA GLU A 22 -18.82 -1.27 -8.05
C GLU A 22 -17.52 -0.45 -8.07
N LEU A 23 -16.44 -1.02 -8.57
CA LEU A 23 -15.15 -0.34 -8.70
C LEU A 23 -15.23 0.87 -9.66
N GLU A 24 -15.90 0.74 -10.82
CA GLU A 24 -16.09 1.88 -11.72
C GLU A 24 -16.78 3.05 -11.02
N ARG A 25 -17.83 2.80 -10.22
CA ARG A 25 -18.52 3.84 -9.44
C ARG A 25 -17.64 4.40 -8.32
N ALA A 26 -16.90 3.53 -7.62
CA ALA A 26 -16.01 3.93 -6.53
C ALA A 26 -14.90 4.89 -7.02
N PHE A 27 -14.22 4.52 -8.10
CA PHE A 27 -13.19 5.35 -8.71
C PHE A 27 -13.76 6.67 -9.26
N ALA A 28 -14.89 6.62 -9.96
CA ALA A 28 -15.55 7.82 -10.49
C ALA A 28 -16.00 8.78 -9.38
N HIS A 29 -16.28 8.27 -8.17
CA HIS A 29 -16.68 9.10 -7.03
C HIS A 29 -15.52 9.93 -6.47
N VAL A 30 -14.30 9.42 -6.52
CA VAL A 30 -13.11 10.12 -5.99
C VAL A 30 -12.34 10.88 -7.06
N ASP A 31 -12.58 10.57 -8.34
CA ASP A 31 -11.87 11.20 -9.47
C ASP A 31 -12.14 12.72 -9.56
N GLY A 32 -11.06 13.50 -9.56
CA GLY A 32 -11.12 14.96 -9.58
C GLY A 32 -11.44 15.62 -8.22
N ASP A 33 -11.85 14.85 -7.20
CA ASP A 33 -12.13 15.35 -5.85
C ASP A 33 -10.93 15.20 -4.90
N VAL A 34 -9.94 14.39 -5.31
CA VAL A 34 -8.67 14.18 -4.58
C VAL A 34 -7.48 14.42 -5.48
N ASP A 35 -6.32 14.60 -4.88
CA ASP A 35 -5.07 14.89 -5.57
C ASP A 35 -4.31 13.62 -6.00
N ALA A 36 -4.61 12.49 -5.36
CA ALA A 36 -4.06 11.18 -5.71
C ALA A 36 -4.96 10.06 -5.18
N VAL A 37 -4.92 8.91 -5.86
CA VAL A 37 -5.48 7.64 -5.41
C VAL A 37 -4.33 6.69 -5.09
N LEU A 38 -4.42 5.99 -3.95
CA LEU A 38 -3.38 5.09 -3.42
C LEU A 38 -3.99 3.70 -3.20
N LEU A 39 -3.45 2.69 -3.89
CA LEU A 39 -3.91 1.30 -3.81
C LEU A 39 -2.90 0.44 -3.06
N ALA A 40 -3.28 -0.05 -1.89
CA ALA A 40 -2.43 -0.75 -0.93
C ALA A 40 -2.39 -2.28 -1.15
N GLY A 41 -2.28 -2.73 -2.41
CA GLY A 41 -2.14 -4.13 -2.79
C GLY A 41 -3.44 -4.91 -2.90
N ASP A 42 -3.33 -6.17 -3.30
CA ASP A 42 -4.44 -7.06 -3.66
C ASP A 42 -5.40 -6.36 -4.64
N LEU A 43 -4.77 -5.92 -5.75
CA LEU A 43 -5.43 -5.18 -6.83
C LEU A 43 -6.39 -6.08 -7.59
N THR A 44 -6.04 -7.37 -7.71
CA THR A 44 -6.80 -8.40 -8.39
C THR A 44 -7.19 -9.52 -7.44
N THR A 45 -8.22 -10.28 -7.78
CA THR A 45 -8.69 -11.40 -6.94
C THR A 45 -7.74 -12.60 -7.00
N TYR A 46 -7.15 -12.91 -8.16
CA TYR A 46 -6.33 -14.10 -8.37
C TYR A 46 -5.03 -13.85 -9.15
N GLY A 47 -4.65 -12.61 -9.44
CA GLY A 47 -3.46 -12.28 -10.22
C GLY A 47 -3.59 -12.60 -11.72
N GLU A 48 -4.80 -12.73 -12.23
CA GLU A 48 -5.08 -13.05 -13.63
C GLU A 48 -5.00 -11.80 -14.50
N LEU A 49 -4.49 -11.96 -15.74
CA LEU A 49 -4.28 -10.83 -16.65
C LEU A 49 -5.58 -10.14 -17.10
N ASP A 50 -6.68 -10.86 -17.18
CA ASP A 50 -8.00 -10.29 -17.49
C ASP A 50 -8.53 -9.40 -16.36
N GLN A 51 -8.27 -9.77 -15.10
CA GLN A 51 -8.56 -8.94 -13.93
C GLN A 51 -7.71 -7.67 -13.93
N ALA A 52 -6.42 -7.79 -14.24
CA ALA A 52 -5.54 -6.63 -14.39
C ALA A 52 -5.96 -5.73 -15.55
N ALA A 53 -6.38 -6.30 -16.68
CA ALA A 53 -6.88 -5.54 -17.83
C ALA A 53 -8.16 -4.77 -17.49
N LEU A 54 -9.06 -5.37 -16.71
CA LEU A 54 -10.26 -4.74 -16.22
C LEU A 54 -9.95 -3.52 -15.34
N LEU A 55 -9.08 -3.67 -14.34
CA LEU A 55 -8.64 -2.55 -13.49
C LEU A 55 -7.94 -1.48 -14.33
N ALA A 56 -7.11 -1.88 -15.30
CA ALA A 56 -6.45 -0.97 -16.24
C ALA A 56 -7.46 -0.17 -17.08
N GLU A 57 -8.57 -0.76 -17.52
CA GLU A 57 -9.65 -0.06 -18.21
C GLU A 57 -10.28 1.02 -17.33
N ILE A 58 -10.57 0.70 -16.07
CA ILE A 58 -11.13 1.65 -15.08
C ILE A 58 -10.16 2.82 -14.89
N VAL A 59 -8.89 2.52 -14.57
CA VAL A 59 -7.88 3.56 -14.26
C VAL A 59 -7.63 4.50 -15.46
N ARG A 60 -7.65 4.01 -16.72
CA ARG A 60 -7.47 4.86 -17.90
C ARG A 60 -8.50 5.97 -18.04
N THR A 61 -9.64 5.86 -17.39
CA THR A 61 -10.70 6.88 -17.45
C THR A 61 -10.47 8.04 -16.48
N LEU A 62 -9.55 7.88 -15.52
CA LEU A 62 -9.34 8.83 -14.44
C LEU A 62 -8.41 9.97 -14.85
N VAL A 63 -8.67 11.15 -14.31
CA VAL A 63 -7.75 12.30 -14.39
C VAL A 63 -6.83 12.37 -13.19
N THR A 64 -7.22 11.78 -12.06
CA THR A 64 -6.46 11.73 -10.83
C THR A 64 -5.34 10.69 -10.93
N PRO A 65 -4.08 11.03 -10.57
CA PRO A 65 -2.98 10.07 -10.59
C PRO A 65 -3.21 8.92 -9.60
N VAL A 66 -2.93 7.69 -10.04
CA VAL A 66 -3.06 6.47 -9.24
C VAL A 66 -1.69 5.91 -8.94
N PHE A 67 -1.42 5.61 -7.67
CA PHE A 67 -0.22 4.91 -7.19
C PHE A 67 -0.64 3.56 -6.61
N ALA A 68 0.15 2.53 -6.83
CA ALA A 68 -0.16 1.20 -6.32
C ALA A 68 1.10 0.42 -5.94
N VAL A 69 0.94 -0.44 -4.93
CA VAL A 69 1.79 -1.60 -4.70
C VAL A 69 0.99 -2.87 -5.00
N LEU A 70 1.69 -3.98 -5.23
CA LEU A 70 1.05 -5.29 -5.35
C LEU A 70 0.74 -5.87 -3.97
N GLY A 71 -0.22 -6.79 -3.92
CA GLY A 71 -0.48 -7.64 -2.77
C GLY A 71 -0.18 -9.10 -3.04
N ASN A 72 -0.47 -9.99 -2.10
CA ASN A 72 -0.18 -11.40 -2.26
C ASN A 72 -1.09 -12.08 -3.29
N HIS A 73 -2.33 -11.62 -3.47
CA HIS A 73 -3.24 -12.15 -4.48
C HIS A 73 -2.76 -11.87 -5.91
N ASP A 74 -2.09 -10.76 -6.14
CA ASP A 74 -1.54 -10.41 -7.46
C ASP A 74 -0.41 -11.36 -7.91
N TRP A 75 0.14 -12.17 -6.99
CA TRP A 75 1.19 -13.16 -7.25
C TRP A 75 0.68 -14.58 -7.48
N HIS A 76 -0.62 -14.85 -7.39
CA HIS A 76 -1.17 -16.21 -7.46
C HIS A 76 -0.87 -16.89 -8.81
N CYS A 77 -1.05 -16.22 -9.93
CA CYS A 77 -0.86 -16.79 -11.27
C CYS A 77 0.56 -16.71 -11.81
N LYS A 78 1.54 -16.17 -11.05
CA LYS A 78 2.93 -16.00 -11.49
C LYS A 78 3.09 -15.16 -12.76
N GLU A 79 2.13 -14.32 -13.09
CA GLU A 79 2.12 -13.40 -14.23
C GLU A 79 2.30 -11.94 -13.78
N VAL A 80 2.91 -11.75 -12.62
CA VAL A 80 3.01 -10.47 -11.92
C VAL A 80 3.71 -9.38 -12.74
N GLU A 81 4.69 -9.74 -13.57
CA GLU A 81 5.37 -8.76 -14.44
C GLU A 81 4.44 -8.24 -15.52
N GLN A 82 3.64 -9.13 -16.14
CA GLN A 82 2.67 -8.77 -17.16
C GLN A 82 1.51 -7.96 -16.54
N LEU A 83 1.05 -8.35 -15.36
CA LEU A 83 0.04 -7.64 -14.59
C LEU A 83 0.49 -6.21 -14.28
N SER A 84 1.67 -6.05 -13.67
CA SER A 84 2.26 -4.75 -13.36
C SER A 84 2.48 -3.90 -14.61
N GLY A 85 2.92 -4.53 -15.72
CA GLY A 85 3.07 -3.89 -17.03
C GLY A 85 1.75 -3.34 -17.56
N ALA A 86 0.67 -4.12 -17.51
CA ALA A 86 -0.66 -3.71 -17.98
C ALA A 86 -1.21 -2.50 -17.19
N LEU A 87 -1.01 -2.49 -15.86
CA LEU A 87 -1.40 -1.37 -15.01
C LEU A 87 -0.53 -0.13 -15.25
N THR A 88 0.78 -0.30 -15.43
CA THR A 88 1.71 0.79 -15.78
C THR A 88 1.33 1.42 -17.13
N ASP A 89 1.03 0.62 -18.13
CA ASP A 89 0.57 1.07 -19.46
C ASP A 89 -0.79 1.80 -19.40
N ALA A 90 -1.56 1.55 -18.35
CA ALA A 90 -2.81 2.25 -18.06
C ALA A 90 -2.61 3.58 -17.32
N GLY A 91 -1.38 3.88 -16.88
CA GLY A 91 -1.05 5.11 -16.14
C GLY A 91 -0.93 4.95 -14.63
N VAL A 92 -1.06 3.72 -14.10
CA VAL A 92 -0.78 3.47 -12.68
C VAL A 92 0.72 3.62 -12.43
N ARG A 93 1.07 4.38 -11.42
CA ARG A 93 2.44 4.47 -10.91
C ARG A 93 2.69 3.33 -9.93
N MET A 94 3.18 2.21 -10.47
CA MET A 94 3.59 1.08 -9.63
C MET A 94 4.82 1.47 -8.82
N VAL A 95 4.70 1.41 -7.49
CA VAL A 95 5.78 1.77 -6.56
C VAL A 95 6.32 0.57 -5.77
N ASP A 96 6.05 -0.64 -6.24
CA ASP A 96 6.63 -1.84 -5.63
C ASP A 96 8.16 -1.77 -5.63
N ARG A 97 8.75 -1.89 -4.44
CA ARG A 97 10.19 -1.73 -4.22
C ARG A 97 10.75 -0.48 -4.90
N GLY A 98 9.99 0.62 -4.82
CA GLY A 98 10.34 1.85 -5.53
C GLY A 98 9.66 3.08 -4.95
N PHE A 99 9.64 4.13 -5.75
CA PHE A 99 8.99 5.38 -5.39
C PHE A 99 8.51 6.14 -6.63
N ALA A 100 7.59 7.07 -6.42
CA ALA A 100 7.22 8.06 -7.42
C ALA A 100 6.99 9.42 -6.75
N ILE A 101 7.19 10.50 -7.52
CA ILE A 101 6.99 11.87 -7.07
C ILE A 101 6.04 12.56 -8.04
N GLU A 102 5.01 13.20 -7.49
CA GLU A 102 4.02 13.99 -8.22
C GLU A 102 4.09 15.45 -7.79
N ASP A 103 3.94 16.35 -8.76
CA ASP A 103 3.71 17.79 -8.47
C ASP A 103 2.20 18.02 -8.43
N VAL A 104 1.71 18.41 -7.28
CA VAL A 104 0.31 18.70 -7.03
C VAL A 104 0.16 20.17 -6.75
N ASP A 105 -0.08 20.97 -7.81
CA ASP A 105 -0.21 22.42 -7.73
C ASP A 105 0.94 23.11 -6.99
N GLY A 106 2.18 22.67 -7.26
CA GLY A 106 3.40 23.21 -6.68
C GLY A 106 3.76 22.61 -5.32
N SER A 107 3.02 21.63 -4.80
CA SER A 107 3.39 20.79 -3.67
C SER A 107 3.89 19.43 -4.16
N ARG A 108 5.02 18.96 -3.66
CA ARG A 108 5.60 17.67 -4.05
C ARG A 108 5.09 16.55 -3.16
N LEU A 109 4.30 15.64 -3.73
CA LEU A 109 3.90 14.40 -3.11
C LEU A 109 4.89 13.29 -3.48
N GLY A 110 5.58 12.72 -2.51
CA GLY A 110 6.40 11.52 -2.66
C GLY A 110 5.69 10.29 -2.09
N VAL A 111 5.57 9.23 -2.88
CA VAL A 111 5.06 7.93 -2.45
C VAL A 111 6.18 6.91 -2.61
N ALA A 112 6.62 6.30 -1.53
CA ALA A 112 7.54 5.17 -1.52
C ALA A 112 6.78 3.90 -1.15
N GLY A 113 7.03 2.82 -1.86
CA GLY A 113 6.25 1.61 -1.66
C GLY A 113 7.06 0.32 -1.69
N ALA A 114 6.51 -0.65 -1.00
CA ALA A 114 6.91 -2.04 -1.04
C ALA A 114 5.66 -2.90 -0.77
N LYS A 115 5.56 -4.06 -1.40
CA LYS A 115 4.52 -5.01 -1.00
C LYS A 115 4.64 -5.33 0.49
N GLY A 116 5.87 -5.45 0.98
CA GLY A 116 6.18 -6.07 2.24
C GLY A 116 6.11 -7.59 2.14
N PHE A 117 6.35 -8.28 3.25
CA PHE A 117 6.23 -9.74 3.29
C PHE A 117 6.04 -10.24 4.72
N VAL A 118 5.82 -11.55 4.85
CA VAL A 118 5.72 -12.24 6.15
C VAL A 118 7.04 -12.09 6.92
N GLY A 119 7.00 -12.15 8.22
CA GLY A 119 8.22 -12.04 9.04
C GLY A 119 7.91 -12.03 10.53
N GLY A 120 6.68 -11.71 10.86
CA GLY A 120 6.18 -11.73 12.23
C GLY A 120 6.58 -10.52 13.05
N PHE A 121 6.24 -10.60 14.31
CA PHE A 121 6.33 -9.54 15.30
C PHE A 121 6.94 -10.11 16.58
N PRO A 122 7.26 -9.30 17.61
CA PRO A 122 7.78 -9.82 18.85
C PRO A 122 7.06 -11.07 19.35
N ASP A 123 7.81 -12.08 19.75
CA ASP A 123 7.35 -13.43 20.14
C ASP A 123 6.89 -14.36 18.99
N SER A 124 6.88 -13.89 17.74
CA SER A 124 6.49 -14.70 16.55
C SER A 124 7.36 -14.43 15.32
N GLN A 125 8.51 -13.81 15.49
CA GLN A 125 9.42 -13.46 14.39
C GLN A 125 9.98 -14.69 13.70
N LEU A 126 10.03 -14.63 12.38
CA LEU A 126 10.73 -15.62 11.56
C LEU A 126 12.25 -15.30 11.58
N PRO A 127 13.11 -16.22 12.07
CA PRO A 127 14.56 -15.98 12.14
C PRO A 127 15.26 -16.31 10.82
N ASP A 128 16.43 -15.66 10.57
CA ASP A 128 17.38 -16.10 9.54
C ASP A 128 18.13 -17.37 10.00
N PHE A 129 17.40 -18.45 10.12
CA PHE A 129 17.93 -19.70 10.64
C PHE A 129 17.15 -20.91 10.10
N GLY A 130 17.86 -22.01 9.90
CA GLY A 130 17.25 -23.30 9.52
C GLY A 130 17.42 -23.65 8.04
N GLU A 131 16.42 -24.29 7.50
CA GLU A 131 16.42 -24.80 6.13
C GLU A 131 16.46 -23.65 5.10
N PRO A 132 17.06 -23.89 3.90
CA PRO A 132 17.20 -22.85 2.88
C PRO A 132 15.92 -22.11 2.57
N LEU A 133 14.78 -22.82 2.45
CA LEU A 133 13.48 -22.20 2.14
C LEU A 133 13.03 -21.17 3.20
N LEU A 134 13.28 -21.42 4.50
CA LEU A 134 12.95 -20.45 5.56
C LEU A 134 13.87 -19.22 5.48
N ARG A 135 15.14 -19.45 5.14
CA ARG A 135 16.10 -18.36 4.93
C ARG A 135 15.78 -17.53 3.67
N ASP A 136 15.25 -18.18 2.62
CA ASP A 136 14.77 -17.49 1.43
C ASP A 136 13.59 -16.58 1.77
N VAL A 137 12.65 -17.04 2.61
CA VAL A 137 11.54 -16.21 3.12
C VAL A 137 12.06 -15.01 3.91
N TYR A 138 13.05 -15.22 4.80
CA TYR A 138 13.67 -14.12 5.55
C TYR A 138 14.36 -13.11 4.62
N ALA A 139 15.08 -13.60 3.60
CA ALA A 139 15.77 -12.76 2.61
C ALA A 139 14.78 -11.95 1.76
N GLU A 140 13.62 -12.53 1.41
CA GLU A 140 12.56 -11.80 0.70
C GLU A 140 12.04 -10.63 1.54
N THR A 141 11.78 -10.84 2.83
CA THR A 141 11.40 -9.76 3.75
C THR A 141 12.48 -8.68 3.84
N THR A 142 13.77 -9.10 3.87
CA THR A 142 14.91 -8.15 3.87
C THR A 142 14.88 -7.28 2.61
N ALA A 143 14.65 -7.87 1.44
CA ALA A 143 14.60 -7.13 0.19
C ALA A 143 13.44 -6.11 0.15
N GLU A 144 12.29 -6.43 0.75
CA GLU A 144 11.17 -5.47 0.89
C GLU A 144 11.53 -4.31 1.81
N VAL A 145 12.18 -4.59 2.96
CA VAL A 145 12.62 -3.58 3.92
C VAL A 145 13.67 -2.64 3.31
N ASP A 146 14.70 -3.21 2.66
CA ASP A 146 15.78 -2.44 2.01
C ASP A 146 15.22 -1.54 0.89
N ALA A 147 14.25 -2.04 0.13
CA ALA A 147 13.61 -1.27 -0.92
C ALA A 147 12.74 -0.13 -0.38
N LEU A 148 11.99 -0.37 0.71
CA LEU A 148 11.23 0.67 1.39
C LEU A 148 12.16 1.77 1.94
N ASP A 149 13.29 1.38 2.56
CA ASP A 149 14.32 2.29 3.05
C ASP A 149 14.83 3.21 1.93
N ALA A 150 15.27 2.60 0.83
CA ALA A 150 15.77 3.35 -0.32
C ALA A 150 14.70 4.28 -0.94
N GLY A 151 13.46 3.81 -1.03
CA GLY A 151 12.33 4.59 -1.52
C GLY A 151 12.03 5.81 -0.64
N LEU A 152 11.96 5.61 0.68
CA LEU A 152 11.73 6.69 1.66
C LEU A 152 12.87 7.71 1.65
N ALA A 153 14.12 7.27 1.53
CA ALA A 153 15.27 8.15 1.38
C ALA A 153 15.16 9.01 0.11
N ALA A 154 14.71 8.42 -1.01
CA ALA A 154 14.57 9.12 -2.29
C ALA A 154 13.51 10.23 -2.27
N ILE A 155 12.45 10.07 -1.49
CA ILE A 155 11.37 11.07 -1.34
C ILE A 155 11.60 12.05 -0.18
N ALA A 156 12.73 12.00 0.52
CA ALA A 156 12.98 12.81 1.72
C ALA A 156 12.83 14.34 1.49
N GLY A 157 13.03 14.81 0.26
CA GLY A 157 12.89 16.22 -0.13
C GLY A 157 11.48 16.63 -0.58
N CYS A 158 10.47 15.76 -0.47
CA CYS A 158 9.09 16.07 -0.82
C CYS A 158 8.37 16.77 0.34
N ASP A 159 7.38 17.62 0.00
CA ASP A 159 6.56 18.32 0.98
C ASP A 159 5.67 17.36 1.75
N TYR A 160 5.13 16.35 1.06
CA TYR A 160 4.35 15.26 1.63
C TYR A 160 4.98 13.93 1.26
N ARG A 161 5.09 13.02 2.23
CA ARG A 161 5.75 11.72 2.07
C ARG A 161 4.86 10.63 2.63
N ILE A 162 4.53 9.66 1.79
CA ILE A 162 3.68 8.52 2.12
C ILE A 162 4.47 7.23 1.93
N ALA A 163 4.40 6.32 2.89
CA ALA A 163 4.77 4.93 2.71
C ALA A 163 3.53 4.12 2.33
N LEU A 164 3.56 3.43 1.21
CA LEU A 164 2.47 2.58 0.73
C LEU A 164 2.91 1.12 0.78
N LEU A 165 2.24 0.33 1.58
CA LEU A 165 2.52 -1.08 1.82
C LEU A 165 1.29 -1.93 1.52
N HIS A 166 1.49 -3.25 1.42
CA HIS A 166 0.38 -4.19 1.52
C HIS A 166 0.41 -4.93 2.86
N TYR A 167 1.55 -5.48 3.26
CA TYR A 167 1.71 -6.13 4.56
C TYR A 167 1.87 -5.12 5.71
N ALA A 168 1.33 -5.46 6.87
CA ALA A 168 1.33 -4.58 8.05
C ALA A 168 2.74 -4.38 8.64
N PRO A 169 3.12 -3.13 8.99
CA PRO A 169 4.40 -2.84 9.65
C PRO A 169 4.30 -2.87 11.18
N THR A 170 3.12 -3.03 11.75
CA THR A 170 2.88 -2.91 13.20
C THR A 170 1.77 -3.84 13.68
N LEU A 171 1.88 -4.28 14.93
CA LEU A 171 0.84 -5.07 15.61
C LEU A 171 -0.45 -4.29 15.88
N THR A 172 -0.35 -2.97 16.01
CA THR A 172 -1.51 -2.16 16.41
C THR A 172 -2.63 -2.18 15.38
N THR A 173 -2.30 -2.32 14.10
CA THR A 173 -3.29 -2.48 13.03
C THR A 173 -3.73 -3.94 12.81
N LEU A 174 -3.13 -4.91 13.53
CA LEU A 174 -3.55 -6.32 13.52
C LEU A 174 -4.52 -6.67 14.65
N GLU A 175 -4.85 -5.74 15.54
CA GLU A 175 -5.84 -5.95 16.58
C GLU A 175 -7.20 -6.27 15.96
N GLY A 176 -7.75 -7.42 16.28
CA GLY A 176 -8.95 -8.00 15.64
C GLY A 176 -8.66 -9.27 14.85
N GLU A 177 -7.47 -9.38 14.27
CA GLU A 177 -7.02 -10.58 13.58
C GLU A 177 -6.70 -11.73 14.55
N PRO A 178 -6.93 -12.99 14.15
CA PRO A 178 -6.50 -14.14 14.95
C PRO A 178 -4.99 -14.13 15.17
N ARG A 179 -4.54 -14.16 16.43
CA ARG A 179 -3.11 -14.08 16.77
C ARG A 179 -2.26 -15.16 16.09
N GLY A 180 -2.84 -16.31 15.79
CA GLY A 180 -2.14 -17.43 15.14
C GLY A 180 -1.66 -17.15 13.72
N ILE A 181 -2.19 -16.13 13.07
CA ILE A 181 -1.82 -15.74 11.70
C ILE A 181 -1.02 -14.44 11.62
N TRP A 182 -0.78 -13.73 12.72
CA TRP A 182 -0.11 -12.43 12.71
C TRP A 182 1.25 -12.46 12.01
N ALA A 183 2.03 -13.54 12.16
CA ALA A 183 3.31 -13.70 11.48
C ALA A 183 3.21 -13.73 9.94
N PHE A 184 2.01 -14.02 9.42
CA PHE A 184 1.73 -14.05 7.98
C PHE A 184 1.12 -12.73 7.48
N LEU A 185 0.75 -11.82 8.39
CA LEU A 185 0.11 -10.56 8.05
C LEU A 185 1.08 -9.38 7.93
N GLY A 186 2.35 -9.58 8.31
CA GLY A 186 3.34 -8.52 8.22
C GLY A 186 4.66 -8.84 8.92
N SER A 187 5.44 -7.80 9.13
CA SER A 187 6.73 -7.88 9.80
C SER A 187 7.05 -6.56 10.51
N ASP A 188 7.51 -6.66 11.78
CA ASP A 188 8.02 -5.52 12.54
C ASP A 188 9.30 -4.91 11.92
N ARG A 189 10.01 -5.65 11.07
CA ARG A 189 11.17 -5.16 10.33
C ARG A 189 10.82 -4.03 9.35
N LEU A 190 9.58 -3.99 8.83
CA LEU A 190 9.09 -2.87 8.02
C LEU A 190 8.99 -1.56 8.81
N ALA A 191 8.94 -1.63 10.14
CA ALA A 191 8.94 -0.45 11.00
C ALA A 191 10.31 0.27 11.06
N GLU A 192 11.41 -0.41 10.78
CA GLU A 192 12.76 0.17 10.87
C GLU A 192 12.93 1.39 9.94
N PRO A 193 12.72 1.28 8.61
CA PRO A 193 12.81 2.44 7.71
C PRO A 193 11.74 3.51 7.99
N ILE A 194 10.56 3.13 8.48
CA ILE A 194 9.50 4.08 8.86
C ILE A 194 9.97 4.96 10.04
N LEU A 195 10.60 4.37 11.04
CA LEU A 195 11.16 5.10 12.19
C LEU A 195 12.32 6.01 11.79
N GLU A 196 13.17 5.59 10.86
CA GLU A 196 14.31 6.35 10.38
C GLU A 196 13.87 7.56 9.55
N HIS A 197 13.04 7.36 8.53
CA HIS A 197 12.68 8.39 7.56
C HIS A 197 11.46 9.20 7.93
N ARG A 198 10.61 8.71 8.84
CA ARG A 198 9.42 9.39 9.36
C ARG A 198 8.54 9.99 8.25
N PRO A 199 7.93 9.16 7.37
CA PRO A 199 6.92 9.65 6.43
C PRO A 199 5.74 10.27 7.20
N HIS A 200 4.92 11.08 6.55
CA HIS A 200 3.76 11.71 7.19
C HIS A 200 2.68 10.68 7.57
N VAL A 201 2.59 9.60 6.79
CA VAL A 201 1.64 8.51 6.99
C VAL A 201 2.15 7.23 6.34
N VAL A 202 1.74 6.10 6.91
CA VAL A 202 1.85 4.77 6.32
C VAL A 202 0.46 4.24 6.05
N LEU A 203 0.23 3.71 4.85
CA LEU A 203 -1.01 3.06 4.44
C LEU A 203 -0.70 1.61 4.08
N HIS A 204 -1.53 0.67 4.55
CA HIS A 204 -1.41 -0.74 4.20
C HIS A 204 -2.78 -1.42 4.10
N GLY A 205 -2.81 -2.63 3.53
CA GLY A 205 -3.98 -3.50 3.42
C GLY A 205 -3.80 -4.82 4.17
N HIS A 206 -4.25 -5.91 3.57
CA HIS A 206 -4.01 -7.30 3.94
C HIS A 206 -4.69 -7.80 5.23
N ALA A 207 -4.78 -7.02 6.28
CA ALA A 207 -5.38 -7.41 7.57
C ALA A 207 -6.87 -7.09 7.60
N HIS A 208 -7.70 -7.99 7.06
CA HIS A 208 -9.13 -7.76 6.78
C HIS A 208 -10.01 -7.64 8.03
N ALA A 209 -9.56 -8.17 9.18
CA ALA A 209 -10.23 -8.04 10.47
C ALA A 209 -9.42 -7.17 11.45
N GLY A 210 -8.38 -6.48 10.96
CA GLY A 210 -7.50 -5.64 11.76
C GLY A 210 -8.15 -4.32 12.18
N ALA A 211 -7.43 -3.55 12.99
CA ALA A 211 -7.82 -2.20 13.36
C ALA A 211 -7.48 -1.19 12.26
N PHE A 212 -8.34 -0.19 12.07
CA PHE A 212 -8.15 0.87 11.07
C PHE A 212 -6.92 1.73 11.34
N GLU A 213 -6.67 2.08 12.61
CA GLU A 213 -5.64 3.04 13.01
C GLU A 213 -4.61 2.40 13.94
N GLY A 214 -3.36 2.72 13.71
CA GLY A 214 -2.22 2.34 14.53
C GLY A 214 -1.06 3.31 14.37
N ALA A 215 0.13 2.92 14.85
CA ALA A 215 1.32 3.75 14.73
C ALA A 215 2.62 2.92 14.72
N VAL A 216 3.66 3.52 14.11
CA VAL A 216 5.06 3.11 14.24
C VAL A 216 5.82 4.31 14.84
N GLY A 217 6.16 4.25 16.13
CA GLY A 217 6.61 5.42 16.88
C GLY A 217 5.57 6.53 16.85
N ASP A 218 5.93 7.70 16.32
CA ASP A 218 5.01 8.85 16.16
C ASP A 218 4.37 8.91 14.76
N VAL A 219 4.70 7.97 13.87
CA VAL A 219 4.18 7.94 12.50
C VAL A 219 2.84 7.21 12.48
N PRO A 220 1.74 7.86 12.06
CA PRO A 220 0.44 7.22 11.96
C PRO A 220 0.43 6.15 10.86
N VAL A 221 -0.22 5.04 11.15
CA VAL A 221 -0.41 3.89 10.25
C VAL A 221 -1.89 3.62 10.10
N TYR A 222 -2.37 3.50 8.87
CA TYR A 222 -3.77 3.15 8.61
C TYR A 222 -3.87 1.88 7.77
N ASN A 223 -4.70 0.97 8.24
CA ASN A 223 -5.12 -0.20 7.50
C ASN A 223 -6.30 0.19 6.61
N VAL A 224 -6.03 0.35 5.32
CA VAL A 224 -7.01 0.79 4.32
C VAL A 224 -7.62 -0.37 3.53
N ALA A 225 -7.54 -1.60 4.05
CA ALA A 225 -8.26 -2.74 3.49
C ALA A 225 -9.77 -2.45 3.41
N VAL A 226 -10.38 -2.61 2.25
CA VAL A 226 -11.83 -2.36 2.04
C VAL A 226 -12.70 -3.03 3.11
N PRO A 227 -12.44 -4.28 3.54
CA PRO A 227 -13.20 -4.90 4.63
C PRO A 227 -13.11 -4.16 5.98
N VAL A 228 -12.00 -3.47 6.25
CA VAL A 228 -11.79 -2.66 7.48
C VAL A 228 -12.44 -1.30 7.34
N LEU A 229 -12.35 -0.69 6.16
CA LEU A 229 -12.95 0.61 5.89
C LEU A 229 -14.48 0.57 5.94
N GLY A 230 -15.09 -0.52 5.47
CA GLY A 230 -16.54 -0.59 5.24
C GLY A 230 -17.03 0.38 4.17
N SER A 231 -16.11 0.89 3.35
CA SER A 231 -16.34 1.78 2.20
C SER A 231 -15.27 1.52 1.14
N ASP A 232 -15.52 1.96 -0.10
CA ASP A 232 -14.64 1.70 -1.23
C ASP A 232 -13.29 2.43 -1.10
N PHE A 233 -13.30 3.66 -0.62
CA PHE A 233 -12.12 4.49 -0.36
C PHE A 233 -12.26 5.25 0.94
N PHE A 234 -11.11 5.53 1.57
CA PHE A 234 -11.01 6.47 2.68
C PHE A 234 -10.16 7.68 2.25
N VAL A 235 -10.65 8.89 2.54
CA VAL A 235 -9.96 10.13 2.14
C VAL A 235 -9.18 10.68 3.33
N PHE A 236 -7.91 10.97 3.10
CA PHE A 236 -7.01 11.64 4.03
C PHE A 236 -6.67 13.04 3.54
N GLU A 237 -6.56 13.98 4.45
CA GLU A 237 -5.98 15.30 4.20
C GLU A 237 -4.60 15.39 4.85
N LEU A 238 -3.59 15.75 4.08
CA LEU A 238 -2.25 16.00 4.55
C LEU A 238 -1.97 17.50 4.50
N ASP A 239 -1.55 18.07 5.62
CA ASP A 239 -1.15 19.47 5.73
C ASP A 239 0.13 19.62 6.55
N ALA A 240 0.55 20.87 6.83
CA ALA A 240 1.75 21.16 7.61
C ALA A 240 1.68 20.69 9.07
N GLN A 241 0.51 20.24 9.55
CA GLN A 241 0.31 19.77 10.92
C GLN A 241 0.30 18.23 10.99
N GLY A 242 0.20 17.56 9.85
CA GLY A 242 0.20 16.10 9.73
C GLY A 242 -0.88 15.56 8.81
N VAL A 243 -1.31 14.33 9.05
CA VAL A 243 -2.38 13.64 8.35
C VAL A 243 -3.62 13.59 9.22
N ARG A 244 -4.79 13.72 8.62
CA ARG A 244 -6.09 13.51 9.27
C ARG A 244 -7.10 12.89 8.32
N PRO A 245 -8.08 12.13 8.83
CA PRO A 245 -9.30 11.78 8.12
C PRO A 245 -10.01 13.03 7.60
N ALA A 246 -10.49 13.02 6.34
CA ALA A 246 -11.17 14.13 5.70
C ALA A 246 -12.70 13.96 5.72
#